data_f6d8ac4fdffddc98c673bbc1751cf8e2
#
_entry.id   f6d8ac4fdffddc98c673bbc1751cf8e2
#
_cell.length_a   1.000
_cell.length_b   1.000
_cell.length_c   1.000
_cell.angle_alpha   90.00
_cell.angle_beta   90.00
_cell.angle_gamma   90.00
#
_symmetry.space_group_name_H-M   'P 1'
#
loop_
_entity.id
_entity.type
_entity.pdbx_description
1 polymer ?
#
loop_
_entity_poly.entity_id
_entity_poly.type
_entity_poly.pdbx_seq_one_letter_code
_entity_poly.pdbx_strand_id
1 'polypeptide(L)'
;MNSPNHSSPDLTALDAITGGALTAATSGERLTRVREWLNTEPALDVLQTVFKELSARDKGAAKPVKEKIDELRRAKTQDTLAEEWAEKARTLLAASRLNVADAMAWARDTAKAGAPLSREPLAGLRLALADRVKHIEELAHRAQVLRESALLMAQRIEVLSTKPWTEALESQVTLAHDIERFRQEWQTLGGDAHWQSVDPKYPQTLNESAQHIQLVWDAFSAALTQTQAAAHDASLPLPAVPAWADQLRQSRGEAVKATPAAPARPPVDPALREQAQQIVQELLQQLEAELLQGHSKATTTIAAALKQALKIHAKALDHELEAKAQQALTKAAELEGWQRWRADQIRTELVAKAEALLKPLKTSED
;
A
#
# COMPACT_ATOMS: atom_id res chain seq x y z
N MET A 1 -52.25 63.64 -1.21
CA MET A 1 -51.81 62.28 -0.78
C MET A 1 -50.67 61.88 -1.69
N ASN A 2 -49.45 62.13 -1.24
CA ASN A 2 -48.23 61.84 -1.99
C ASN A 2 -47.86 60.40 -1.88
N SER A 3 -47.87 59.69 -2.99
CA SER A 3 -47.19 58.40 -3.11
C SER A 3 -45.67 58.58 -3.01
N PRO A 4 -44.96 57.75 -2.26
CA PRO A 4 -43.53 57.89 -2.19
C PRO A 4 -42.92 57.48 -3.53
N ASN A 5 -42.18 58.37 -4.11
CA ASN A 5 -41.28 58.17 -5.24
C ASN A 5 -40.35 57.01 -4.96
N HIS A 6 -40.60 55.83 -5.55
CA HIS A 6 -39.56 54.89 -5.74
C HIS A 6 -38.58 55.51 -6.72
N SER A 7 -37.45 55.99 -6.21
CA SER A 7 -36.35 56.47 -7.03
C SER A 7 -35.94 55.37 -7.99
N SER A 8 -36.35 55.49 -9.23
CA SER A 8 -35.77 54.74 -10.34
C SER A 8 -34.25 54.89 -10.25
N PRO A 9 -33.43 53.80 -10.37
CA PRO A 9 -32.00 53.96 -10.45
C PRO A 9 -31.72 55.03 -11.49
N ASP A 10 -30.86 55.99 -11.18
CA ASP A 10 -30.58 57.13 -12.03
C ASP A 10 -30.09 56.62 -13.39
N LEU A 11 -30.98 56.63 -14.39
CA LEU A 11 -30.71 56.15 -15.76
C LEU A 11 -29.53 56.93 -16.38
N THR A 12 -29.37 58.20 -16.00
CA THR A 12 -28.24 59.01 -16.46
C THR A 12 -26.91 58.51 -15.93
N ALA A 13 -26.87 58.08 -14.65
CA ALA A 13 -25.68 57.52 -14.07
C ALA A 13 -25.32 56.15 -14.66
N LEU A 14 -26.31 55.27 -14.89
CA LEU A 14 -26.11 53.99 -15.54
C LEU A 14 -25.67 54.13 -17.01
N ASP A 15 -26.24 55.08 -17.72
CA ASP A 15 -25.85 55.39 -19.09
C ASP A 15 -24.40 55.88 -19.18
N ALA A 16 -24.00 56.74 -18.26
CA ALA A 16 -22.61 57.22 -18.16
C ALA A 16 -21.63 56.10 -17.85
N ILE A 17 -21.96 55.21 -16.92
CA ILE A 17 -21.11 54.05 -16.54
C ILE A 17 -20.90 53.10 -17.73
N THR A 18 -21.93 52.84 -18.51
CA THR A 18 -21.91 51.95 -19.67
C THR A 18 -21.38 52.62 -20.97
N GLY A 19 -20.93 53.84 -20.90
CA GLY A 19 -20.48 54.58 -22.09
C GLY A 19 -21.59 54.95 -23.06
N GLY A 20 -22.81 55.15 -22.56
CA GLY A 20 -23.97 55.55 -23.35
C GLY A 20 -24.72 54.37 -24.00
N ALA A 21 -24.54 53.16 -23.51
CA ALA A 21 -25.20 51.97 -24.06
C ALA A 21 -26.74 52.00 -23.93
N LEU A 22 -27.28 52.63 -22.91
CA LEU A 22 -28.73 52.70 -22.69
C LEU A 22 -29.43 53.73 -23.59
N THR A 23 -28.76 54.76 -24.01
CA THR A 23 -29.32 55.86 -24.81
C THR A 23 -28.89 55.87 -26.26
N ALA A 24 -28.04 54.93 -26.69
CA ALA A 24 -27.60 54.83 -28.05
C ALA A 24 -28.79 54.62 -29.03
N ALA A 25 -28.72 55.25 -30.19
CA ALA A 25 -29.86 55.37 -31.13
C ALA A 25 -30.21 54.05 -31.80
N THR A 26 -29.21 53.19 -32.10
CA THR A 26 -29.41 51.94 -32.78
C THR A 26 -29.04 50.72 -31.89
N SER A 27 -29.67 49.57 -32.19
CA SER A 27 -29.37 48.33 -31.49
C SER A 27 -27.92 47.87 -31.67
N GLY A 28 -27.34 48.10 -32.86
CA GLY A 28 -25.94 47.82 -33.15
C GLY A 28 -24.98 48.66 -32.30
N GLU A 29 -25.25 49.95 -32.17
CA GLU A 29 -24.46 50.81 -31.29
C GLU A 29 -24.60 50.46 -29.80
N ARG A 30 -25.81 50.13 -29.35
CA ARG A 30 -26.02 49.66 -27.99
C ARG A 30 -25.23 48.41 -27.70
N LEU A 31 -25.24 47.43 -28.60
CA LEU A 31 -24.50 46.21 -28.46
C LEU A 31 -22.96 46.43 -28.45
N THR A 32 -22.47 47.31 -29.33
CA THR A 32 -21.04 47.67 -29.39
C THR A 32 -20.58 48.32 -28.06
N ARG A 33 -21.34 49.26 -27.56
CA ARG A 33 -21.01 49.93 -26.31
C ARG A 33 -21.12 49.03 -25.08
N VAL A 34 -22.07 48.12 -25.07
CA VAL A 34 -22.17 47.08 -24.02
C VAL A 34 -20.93 46.19 -24.03
N ARG A 35 -20.48 45.74 -25.19
CA ARG A 35 -19.29 44.86 -25.29
C ARG A 35 -18.02 45.60 -24.83
N GLU A 36 -17.85 46.86 -25.19
CA GLU A 36 -16.73 47.68 -24.72
C GLU A 36 -16.78 47.88 -23.20
N TRP A 37 -17.97 48.12 -22.65
CA TRP A 37 -18.15 48.26 -21.21
C TRP A 37 -17.86 46.96 -20.46
N LEU A 38 -18.28 45.79 -20.96
CA LEU A 38 -18.01 44.52 -20.36
C LEU A 38 -16.50 44.22 -20.28
N ASN A 39 -15.68 44.73 -21.17
CA ASN A 39 -14.23 44.61 -21.10
C ASN A 39 -13.62 45.36 -19.91
N THR A 40 -14.34 46.27 -19.28
CA THR A 40 -13.90 46.97 -18.06
C THR A 40 -14.10 46.13 -16.79
N GLU A 41 -14.61 44.91 -16.89
CA GLU A 41 -14.90 43.98 -15.78
C GLU A 41 -15.80 44.59 -14.70
N PRO A 42 -17.05 45.01 -15.02
CA PRO A 42 -17.93 45.61 -14.06
C PRO A 42 -18.36 44.63 -12.97
N ALA A 43 -18.67 45.15 -11.77
CA ALA A 43 -19.14 44.36 -10.64
C ALA A 43 -20.52 43.73 -10.92
N LEU A 44 -20.82 42.61 -10.27
CA LEU A 44 -22.04 41.83 -10.48
C LEU A 44 -23.32 42.65 -10.21
N ASP A 45 -23.34 43.44 -9.15
CA ASP A 45 -24.50 44.29 -8.79
C ASP A 45 -24.79 45.34 -9.87
N VAL A 46 -23.76 45.98 -10.44
CA VAL A 46 -23.88 46.90 -11.57
C VAL A 46 -24.39 46.18 -12.82
N LEU A 47 -23.85 45.01 -13.12
CA LEU A 47 -24.32 44.14 -14.22
C LEU A 47 -25.80 43.80 -14.11
N GLN A 48 -26.27 43.45 -12.93
CA GLN A 48 -27.67 43.13 -12.67
C GLN A 48 -28.59 44.34 -12.88
N THR A 49 -28.18 45.51 -12.40
CA THR A 49 -28.92 46.74 -12.57
C THR A 49 -29.01 47.14 -14.05
N VAL A 50 -27.89 47.12 -14.75
CA VAL A 50 -27.84 47.42 -16.19
C VAL A 50 -28.63 46.38 -17.01
N PHE A 51 -28.57 45.13 -16.67
CA PHE A 51 -29.33 44.06 -17.35
C PHE A 51 -30.82 44.33 -17.24
N LYS A 52 -31.33 44.69 -16.05
CA LYS A 52 -32.74 45.01 -15.83
C LYS A 52 -33.21 46.14 -16.72
N GLU A 53 -32.47 47.25 -16.74
CA GLU A 53 -32.81 48.41 -17.54
C GLU A 53 -32.66 48.19 -19.04
N LEU A 54 -31.60 47.51 -19.46
CA LEU A 54 -31.32 47.23 -20.84
C LEU A 54 -32.30 46.17 -21.45
N SER A 55 -32.68 45.17 -20.65
CA SER A 55 -33.66 44.15 -21.08
C SER A 55 -35.02 44.75 -21.36
N ALA A 56 -35.41 45.80 -20.65
CA ALA A 56 -36.67 46.46 -20.88
C ALA A 56 -36.69 47.24 -22.22
N ARG A 57 -35.50 47.63 -22.74
CA ARG A 57 -35.34 48.44 -23.96
C ARG A 57 -34.88 47.67 -25.17
N ASP A 58 -33.91 46.79 -24.97
CA ASP A 58 -33.26 46.01 -26.03
C ASP A 58 -32.78 44.64 -25.52
N LYS A 59 -33.56 43.61 -25.71
CA LYS A 59 -33.23 42.24 -25.27
C LYS A 59 -31.99 41.69 -25.96
N GLY A 60 -31.72 42.05 -27.21
CA GLY A 60 -30.56 41.62 -27.94
C GLY A 60 -29.25 42.17 -27.40
N ALA A 61 -29.27 43.47 -27.02
CA ALA A 61 -28.13 44.13 -26.38
C ALA A 61 -27.92 43.69 -24.93
N ALA A 62 -28.98 43.23 -24.25
CA ALA A 62 -28.92 42.71 -22.89
C ALA A 62 -28.32 41.28 -22.80
N LYS A 63 -28.36 40.53 -23.88
CA LYS A 63 -27.87 39.13 -23.92
C LYS A 63 -26.41 38.97 -23.47
N PRO A 64 -25.43 39.75 -23.96
CA PRO A 64 -24.05 39.67 -23.48
C PRO A 64 -23.92 39.97 -21.97
N VAL A 65 -24.73 40.89 -21.44
CA VAL A 65 -24.75 41.22 -20.02
C VAL A 65 -25.23 40.03 -19.19
N LYS A 66 -26.28 39.33 -19.65
CA LYS A 66 -26.78 38.12 -19.03
C LYS A 66 -25.74 37.01 -19.05
N GLU A 67 -25.08 36.80 -20.17
CA GLU A 67 -24.01 35.84 -20.29
C GLU A 67 -22.86 36.10 -19.31
N LYS A 68 -22.49 37.39 -19.12
CA LYS A 68 -21.48 37.79 -18.15
C LYS A 68 -21.93 37.55 -16.71
N ILE A 69 -23.18 37.86 -16.40
CA ILE A 69 -23.77 37.56 -15.08
C ILE A 69 -23.73 36.08 -14.78
N ASP A 70 -24.16 35.26 -15.72
CA ASP A 70 -24.15 33.78 -15.58
C ASP A 70 -22.73 33.24 -15.42
N GLU A 71 -21.77 33.78 -16.17
CA GLU A 71 -20.34 33.44 -16.04
C GLU A 71 -19.81 33.77 -14.64
N LEU A 72 -20.07 34.97 -14.14
CA LEU A 72 -19.62 35.39 -12.79
C LEU A 72 -20.27 34.58 -11.68
N ARG A 73 -21.57 34.25 -11.83
CA ARG A 73 -22.26 33.37 -10.88
C ARG A 73 -21.68 31.97 -10.87
N ARG A 74 -21.37 31.40 -12.03
CA ARG A 74 -20.71 30.10 -12.15
C ARG A 74 -19.32 30.14 -11.53
N ALA A 75 -18.53 31.19 -11.80
CA ALA A 75 -17.23 31.40 -11.20
C ALA A 75 -17.31 31.48 -9.67
N LYS A 76 -18.28 32.22 -9.13
CA LYS A 76 -18.52 32.32 -7.69
C LYS A 76 -18.91 30.98 -7.07
N THR A 77 -19.77 30.22 -7.73
CA THR A 77 -20.16 28.87 -7.32
C THR A 77 -18.95 27.93 -7.31
N GLN A 78 -18.12 28.01 -8.34
CA GLN A 78 -16.88 27.24 -8.43
C GLN A 78 -15.88 27.65 -7.34
N ASP A 79 -15.74 28.91 -7.04
CA ASP A 79 -14.86 29.40 -5.96
C ASP A 79 -15.33 28.93 -4.59
N THR A 80 -16.64 28.95 -4.33
CA THR A 80 -17.24 28.44 -3.10
C THR A 80 -17.01 26.93 -2.97
N LEU A 81 -17.25 26.20 -4.04
CA LEU A 81 -17.01 24.75 -4.09
C LEU A 81 -15.54 24.41 -3.87
N ALA A 82 -14.63 25.16 -4.50
CA ALA A 82 -13.20 25.02 -4.32
C ALA A 82 -12.79 25.22 -2.86
N GLU A 83 -13.30 26.24 -2.19
CA GLU A 83 -12.96 26.52 -0.79
C GLU A 83 -13.50 25.46 0.17
N GLU A 84 -14.70 24.96 -0.04
CA GLU A 84 -15.27 23.87 0.77
C GLU A 84 -14.40 22.60 0.70
N TRP A 85 -14.01 22.21 -0.50
CA TRP A 85 -13.15 21.03 -0.69
C TRP A 85 -11.72 21.28 -0.25
N ALA A 86 -11.21 22.50 -0.41
CA ALA A 86 -9.89 22.89 0.08
C ALA A 86 -9.81 22.78 1.61
N GLU A 87 -10.84 23.20 2.33
CA GLU A 87 -10.87 23.09 3.78
C GLU A 87 -10.87 21.63 4.25
N LYS A 88 -11.61 20.76 3.59
CA LYS A 88 -11.57 19.33 3.86
C LYS A 88 -10.19 18.73 3.63
N ALA A 89 -9.52 19.12 2.54
CA ALA A 89 -8.15 18.67 2.25
C ALA A 89 -7.14 19.17 3.29
N ARG A 90 -7.25 20.45 3.71
CA ARG A 90 -6.38 21.02 4.76
C ARG A 90 -6.57 20.30 6.09
N THR A 91 -7.79 19.96 6.43
CA THR A 91 -8.10 19.16 7.63
C THR A 91 -7.45 17.79 7.59
N LEU A 92 -7.54 17.10 6.45
CA LEU A 92 -6.87 15.80 6.25
C LEU A 92 -5.34 15.92 6.38
N LEU A 93 -4.75 16.96 5.77
CA LEU A 93 -3.31 17.21 5.81
C LEU A 93 -2.80 17.64 7.17
N ALA A 94 -3.62 18.35 7.95
CA ALA A 94 -3.26 18.83 9.30
C ALA A 94 -3.31 17.70 10.35
N ALA A 95 -4.01 16.61 10.09
CA ALA A 95 -4.08 15.50 11.00
C ALA A 95 -2.71 14.84 11.17
N SER A 96 -2.34 14.47 12.40
CA SER A 96 -1.11 13.73 12.69
C SER A 96 -1.10 12.36 12.03
N ARG A 97 -2.28 11.75 11.91
CA ARG A 97 -2.51 10.51 11.17
C ARG A 97 -3.41 10.79 9.99
N LEU A 98 -2.90 10.61 8.78
CA LEU A 98 -3.71 10.65 7.57
C LEU A 98 -4.45 9.33 7.41
N ASN A 99 -5.78 9.38 7.31
CA ASN A 99 -6.56 8.25 6.86
C ASN A 99 -6.47 8.19 5.32
N VAL A 100 -5.76 7.19 4.81
CA VAL A 100 -5.55 7.00 3.36
C VAL A 100 -6.88 6.83 2.62
N ALA A 101 -7.83 6.09 3.21
CA ALA A 101 -9.15 5.90 2.62
C ALA A 101 -9.92 7.22 2.49
N ASP A 102 -9.85 8.10 3.48
CA ASP A 102 -10.47 9.42 3.43
C ASP A 102 -9.82 10.32 2.38
N ALA A 103 -8.49 10.27 2.25
CA ALA A 103 -7.78 11.01 1.23
C ALA A 103 -8.14 10.54 -0.20
N MET A 104 -8.25 9.24 -0.41
CA MET A 104 -8.69 8.68 -1.69
C MET A 104 -10.15 9.00 -1.99
N ALA A 105 -11.02 8.97 -0.97
CA ALA A 105 -12.41 9.39 -1.08
C ALA A 105 -12.53 10.87 -1.44
N TRP A 106 -11.72 11.73 -0.83
CA TRP A 106 -11.68 13.16 -1.18
C TRP A 106 -11.32 13.36 -2.66
N ALA A 107 -10.28 12.68 -3.16
CA ALA A 107 -9.86 12.78 -4.57
C ALA A 107 -10.99 12.33 -5.53
N ARG A 108 -11.67 11.27 -5.21
CA ARG A 108 -12.79 10.75 -5.99
C ARG A 108 -14.00 11.68 -5.93
N ASP A 109 -14.39 12.13 -4.74
CA ASP A 109 -15.60 12.91 -4.51
C ASP A 109 -15.46 14.33 -5.05
N THR A 110 -14.29 14.96 -4.98
CA THR A 110 -14.01 16.27 -5.60
C THR A 110 -14.14 16.22 -7.11
N ALA A 111 -13.61 15.19 -7.74
CA ALA A 111 -13.74 14.98 -9.18
C ALA A 111 -15.22 14.79 -9.57
N LYS A 112 -15.95 14.00 -8.81
CA LYS A 112 -17.37 13.72 -9.03
C LYS A 112 -18.24 14.96 -8.83
N ALA A 113 -17.90 15.81 -7.87
CA ALA A 113 -18.60 17.06 -7.61
C ALA A 113 -18.32 18.16 -8.65
N GLY A 114 -17.38 17.97 -9.56
CA GLY A 114 -16.99 18.94 -10.56
C GLY A 114 -16.21 20.13 -10.00
N ALA A 115 -15.50 19.95 -8.88
CA ALA A 115 -14.64 20.99 -8.31
C ALA A 115 -13.49 21.33 -9.26
N PRO A 116 -12.96 22.58 -9.25
CA PRO A 116 -11.91 23.03 -10.14
C PRO A 116 -10.53 22.50 -9.69
N LEU A 117 -10.24 21.24 -9.96
CA LEU A 117 -9.03 20.54 -9.53
C LEU A 117 -7.74 20.99 -10.25
N SER A 118 -7.87 21.64 -11.40
CA SER A 118 -6.73 22.10 -12.21
C SER A 118 -6.13 23.42 -11.78
N ARG A 119 -6.77 24.16 -10.88
CA ARG A 119 -6.33 25.46 -10.37
C ARG A 119 -6.17 25.46 -8.86
N GLU A 120 -5.37 26.42 -8.36
CA GLU A 120 -5.22 26.63 -6.93
C GLU A 120 -6.54 27.13 -6.29
N PRO A 121 -6.83 26.76 -5.02
CA PRO A 121 -5.95 26.00 -4.12
C PRO A 121 -6.00 24.48 -4.28
N LEU A 122 -6.97 23.94 -5.03
CA LEU A 122 -7.20 22.50 -5.10
C LEU A 122 -6.09 21.73 -5.82
N ALA A 123 -5.45 22.32 -6.83
CA ALA A 123 -4.36 21.67 -7.54
C ALA A 123 -3.19 21.31 -6.62
N GLY A 124 -2.75 22.26 -5.80
CA GLY A 124 -1.68 22.06 -4.83
C GLY A 124 -2.07 21.08 -3.71
N LEU A 125 -3.29 21.19 -3.19
CA LEU A 125 -3.80 20.32 -2.15
C LEU A 125 -3.98 18.87 -2.62
N ARG A 126 -4.47 18.70 -3.84
CA ARG A 126 -4.58 17.38 -4.49
C ARG A 126 -3.22 16.71 -4.61
N LEU A 127 -2.22 17.45 -5.07
CA LEU A 127 -0.85 16.95 -5.19
C LEU A 127 -0.26 16.61 -3.82
N ALA A 128 -0.44 17.47 -2.83
CA ALA A 128 0.03 17.24 -1.47
C ALA A 128 -0.59 15.97 -0.85
N LEU A 129 -1.89 15.76 -1.02
CA LEU A 129 -2.56 14.54 -0.56
C LEU A 129 -2.06 13.29 -1.29
N ALA A 130 -1.92 13.36 -2.61
CA ALA A 130 -1.42 12.25 -3.42
C ALA A 130 0.01 11.88 -3.03
N ASP A 131 0.88 12.85 -2.84
CA ASP A 131 2.28 12.62 -2.42
C ASP A 131 2.35 12.01 -1.02
N ARG A 132 1.51 12.46 -0.11
CA ARG A 132 1.47 11.91 1.25
C ARG A 132 0.94 10.47 1.26
N VAL A 133 -0.10 10.17 0.51
CA VAL A 133 -0.62 8.80 0.34
C VAL A 133 0.45 7.88 -0.25
N LYS A 134 1.13 8.33 -1.30
CA LYS A 134 2.23 7.60 -1.92
C LYS A 134 3.36 7.30 -0.94
N HIS A 135 3.75 8.29 -0.14
CA HIS A 135 4.78 8.11 0.88
C HIS A 135 4.38 7.07 1.93
N ILE A 136 3.12 7.11 2.39
CA ILE A 136 2.57 6.14 3.35
C ILE A 136 2.58 4.72 2.75
N GLU A 137 2.20 4.57 1.49
CA GLU A 137 2.24 3.28 0.78
C GLU A 137 3.67 2.77 0.60
N GLU A 138 4.63 3.64 0.33
CA GLU A 138 6.06 3.31 0.28
C GLU A 138 6.59 2.83 1.63
N LEU A 139 6.17 3.46 2.73
CA LEU A 139 6.52 3.02 4.09
C LEU A 139 5.95 1.63 4.39
N ALA A 140 4.71 1.37 4.01
CA ALA A 140 4.09 0.06 4.16
C ALA A 140 4.85 -1.01 3.37
N HIS A 141 5.26 -0.70 2.15
CA HIS A 141 6.06 -1.59 1.30
C HIS A 141 7.44 -1.87 1.93
N ARG A 142 8.13 -0.84 2.42
CA ARG A 142 9.42 -1.01 3.14
C ARG A 142 9.27 -1.88 4.39
N ALA A 143 8.18 -1.71 5.13
CA ALA A 143 7.88 -2.56 6.28
C ALA A 143 7.74 -4.02 5.88
N GLN A 144 7.07 -4.30 4.77
CA GLN A 144 6.92 -5.63 4.22
C GLN A 144 8.26 -6.24 3.80
N VAL A 145 9.09 -5.47 3.11
CA VAL A 145 10.45 -5.90 2.70
C VAL A 145 11.33 -6.21 3.90
N LEU A 146 11.30 -5.37 4.93
CA LEU A 146 12.06 -5.61 6.17
C LEU A 146 11.56 -6.84 6.92
N ARG A 147 10.27 -7.06 6.96
CA ARG A 147 9.70 -8.29 7.53
C ARG A 147 10.21 -9.54 6.82
N GLU A 148 10.20 -9.54 5.50
CA GLU A 148 10.72 -10.65 4.69
C GLU A 148 12.23 -10.85 4.92
N SER A 149 12.99 -9.77 5.01
CA SER A 149 14.42 -9.81 5.34
C SER A 149 14.67 -10.45 6.71
N ALA A 150 13.86 -10.12 7.72
CA ALA A 150 13.97 -10.74 9.04
C ALA A 150 13.69 -12.25 8.99
N LEU A 151 12.68 -12.67 8.24
CA LEU A 151 12.37 -14.09 8.06
C LEU A 151 13.50 -14.84 7.38
N LEU A 152 14.11 -14.28 6.34
CA LEU A 152 15.25 -14.88 5.64
C LEU A 152 16.47 -14.98 6.55
N MET A 153 16.76 -13.97 7.36
CA MET A 153 17.84 -14.03 8.33
C MET A 153 17.61 -15.10 9.40
N ALA A 154 16.39 -15.24 9.89
CA ALA A 154 16.02 -16.29 10.83
C ALA A 154 16.22 -17.69 10.22
N GLN A 155 15.85 -17.87 8.96
CA GLN A 155 16.08 -19.13 8.23
C GLN A 155 17.59 -19.41 8.05
N ARG A 156 18.37 -18.40 7.71
CA ARG A 156 19.85 -18.55 7.62
C ARG A 156 20.46 -19.02 8.93
N ILE A 157 20.01 -18.45 10.04
CA ILE A 157 20.47 -18.87 11.38
C ILE A 157 20.07 -20.32 11.67
N GLU A 158 18.84 -20.69 11.33
CA GLU A 158 18.36 -22.06 11.50
C GLU A 158 19.19 -23.06 10.70
N VAL A 159 19.49 -22.76 9.44
CA VAL A 159 20.35 -23.60 8.59
C VAL A 159 21.77 -23.70 9.19
N LEU A 160 22.35 -22.59 9.61
CA LEU A 160 23.68 -22.55 10.22
C LEU A 160 23.74 -23.37 11.53
N SER A 161 22.65 -23.45 12.27
CA SER A 161 22.55 -24.25 13.49
C SER A 161 22.64 -25.77 13.21
N THR A 162 22.41 -26.19 11.98
CA THR A 162 22.59 -27.59 11.53
C THR A 162 23.96 -27.88 10.92
N LYS A 163 24.75 -26.85 10.67
CA LYS A 163 26.10 -26.92 10.09
C LYS A 163 27.17 -27.07 11.19
N PRO A 164 28.41 -27.43 10.85
CA PRO A 164 29.50 -27.40 11.80
C PRO A 164 29.60 -26.04 12.48
N TRP A 165 29.88 -26.02 13.78
CA TRP A 165 29.96 -24.78 14.55
C TRP A 165 31.07 -23.83 14.05
N THR A 166 32.13 -24.37 13.45
CA THR A 166 33.19 -23.57 12.81
C THR A 166 32.70 -22.79 11.61
N GLU A 167 31.83 -23.38 10.81
CA GLU A 167 31.16 -22.72 9.67
C GLU A 167 30.19 -21.66 10.15
N ALA A 168 29.43 -21.94 11.22
CA ALA A 168 28.56 -20.97 11.87
C ALA A 168 29.34 -19.78 12.42
N LEU A 169 30.51 -20.02 13.00
CA LEU A 169 31.41 -18.98 13.51
C LEU A 169 31.92 -18.05 12.39
N GLU A 170 32.31 -18.60 11.25
CA GLU A 170 32.72 -17.82 10.08
C GLU A 170 31.62 -16.95 9.54
N SER A 171 30.37 -17.42 9.55
CA SER A 171 29.20 -16.68 9.08
C SER A 171 28.66 -15.65 10.07
N GLN A 172 29.07 -15.72 11.34
CA GLN A 172 28.55 -14.87 12.40
C GLN A 172 28.76 -13.39 12.12
N VAL A 173 29.94 -13.00 11.63
CA VAL A 173 30.28 -11.59 11.38
C VAL A 173 29.37 -10.98 10.30
N THR A 174 29.18 -11.70 9.20
CA THR A 174 28.30 -11.26 8.11
C THR A 174 26.83 -11.15 8.57
N LEU A 175 26.36 -12.12 9.33
CA LEU A 175 25.03 -12.09 9.93
C LEU A 175 24.85 -10.93 10.91
N ALA A 176 25.86 -10.67 11.75
CA ALA A 176 25.83 -9.54 12.67
C ALA A 176 25.67 -8.20 11.94
N HIS A 177 26.39 -8.03 10.82
CA HIS A 177 26.25 -6.84 9.98
C HIS A 177 24.87 -6.74 9.33
N ASP A 178 24.32 -7.84 8.82
CA ASP A 178 23.00 -7.86 8.20
C ASP A 178 21.89 -7.54 9.22
N ILE A 179 22.00 -8.06 10.43
CA ILE A 179 21.04 -7.79 11.51
C ILE A 179 21.14 -6.33 11.99
N GLU A 180 22.36 -5.79 12.09
CA GLU A 180 22.55 -4.38 12.46
C GLU A 180 22.00 -3.43 11.39
N ARG A 181 22.17 -3.76 10.11
CA ARG A 181 21.57 -3.02 9.00
C ARG A 181 20.05 -3.07 9.08
N PHE A 182 19.48 -4.24 9.32
CA PHE A 182 18.04 -4.40 9.55
C PHE A 182 17.54 -3.51 10.69
N ARG A 183 18.25 -3.51 11.81
CA ARG A 183 17.90 -2.69 12.99
C ARG A 183 17.93 -1.20 12.67
N GLN A 184 18.93 -0.73 11.95
CA GLN A 184 19.03 0.67 11.52
C GLN A 184 17.91 1.06 10.56
N GLU A 185 17.61 0.22 9.58
CA GLU A 185 16.51 0.46 8.63
C GLU A 185 15.15 0.45 9.35
N TRP A 186 14.94 -0.45 10.29
CA TRP A 186 13.73 -0.50 11.10
C TRP A 186 13.56 0.76 11.95
N GLN A 187 14.63 1.23 12.61
CA GLN A 187 14.61 2.47 13.38
C GLN A 187 14.34 3.68 12.51
N THR A 188 14.98 3.77 11.34
CA THR A 188 14.75 4.85 10.37
C THR A 188 13.32 4.87 9.91
N LEU A 189 12.76 3.72 9.59
CA LEU A 189 11.36 3.60 9.17
C LEU A 189 10.39 4.03 10.27
N GLY A 190 10.61 3.58 11.50
CA GLY A 190 9.80 3.95 12.67
C GLY A 190 9.91 5.42 13.07
N GLY A 191 11.00 6.10 12.68
CA GLY A 191 11.23 7.53 12.89
C GLY A 191 10.62 8.44 11.82
N ASP A 192 10.08 7.90 10.74
CA ASP A 192 9.41 8.69 9.72
C ASP A 192 8.15 9.36 10.26
N ALA A 193 7.96 10.64 9.94
CA ALA A 193 6.83 11.42 10.42
C ALA A 193 5.45 10.83 10.02
N HIS A 194 5.40 10.08 8.93
CA HIS A 194 4.17 9.47 8.42
C HIS A 194 3.99 7.99 8.82
N TRP A 195 4.91 7.47 9.62
CA TRP A 195 4.83 6.08 10.09
C TRP A 195 3.55 5.77 10.83
N GLN A 196 3.03 6.72 11.61
CA GLN A 196 1.77 6.59 12.33
C GLN A 196 0.54 6.48 11.42
N SER A 197 0.66 6.93 10.17
CA SER A 197 -0.42 6.87 9.17
C SER A 197 -0.46 5.54 8.42
N VAL A 198 0.55 4.71 8.56
CA VAL A 198 0.59 3.37 7.96
C VAL A 198 -0.43 2.46 8.66
N ASP A 199 -1.09 1.59 7.88
CA ASP A 199 -2.01 0.60 8.43
C ASP A 199 -1.32 -0.17 9.57
N PRO A 200 -1.92 -0.21 10.77
CA PRO A 200 -1.31 -0.80 11.97
C PRO A 200 -0.82 -2.24 11.82
N LYS A 201 -1.38 -2.99 10.88
CA LYS A 201 -0.94 -4.36 10.59
C LYS A 201 0.53 -4.44 10.17
N TYR A 202 1.04 -3.45 9.43
CA TYR A 202 2.44 -3.42 8.98
C TYR A 202 3.43 -3.12 10.10
N PRO A 203 3.26 -2.06 10.92
CA PRO A 203 4.08 -1.88 12.11
C PRO A 203 4.04 -3.06 13.07
N GLN A 204 2.88 -3.62 13.31
CA GLN A 204 2.70 -4.75 14.22
C GLN A 204 3.46 -5.99 13.74
N THR A 205 3.26 -6.40 12.50
CA THR A 205 3.94 -7.58 11.94
C THR A 205 5.45 -7.38 11.83
N LEU A 206 5.90 -6.16 11.52
CA LEU A 206 7.32 -5.82 11.51
C LEU A 206 7.93 -5.87 12.91
N ASN A 207 7.26 -5.33 13.92
CA ASN A 207 7.72 -5.39 15.31
C ASN A 207 7.82 -6.83 15.81
N GLU A 208 6.84 -7.67 15.52
CA GLU A 208 6.87 -9.09 15.84
C GLU A 208 8.06 -9.80 15.18
N SER A 209 8.31 -9.51 13.90
CA SER A 209 9.45 -10.07 13.17
C SER A 209 10.79 -9.56 13.70
N ALA A 210 10.88 -8.29 14.08
CA ALA A 210 12.08 -7.71 14.69
C ALA A 210 12.39 -8.32 16.04
N GLN A 211 11.37 -8.55 16.87
CA GLN A 211 11.53 -9.25 18.16
C GLN A 211 11.95 -10.70 17.94
N HIS A 212 11.33 -11.38 17.00
CA HIS A 212 11.66 -12.77 16.67
C HIS A 212 13.11 -12.92 16.22
N ILE A 213 13.57 -12.12 15.26
CA ILE A 213 14.95 -12.20 14.79
C ILE A 213 15.96 -11.84 15.89
N GLN A 214 15.62 -10.93 16.79
CA GLN A 214 16.47 -10.60 17.94
C GLN A 214 16.60 -11.79 18.89
N LEU A 215 15.51 -12.46 19.22
CA LEU A 215 15.51 -13.65 20.08
C LEU A 215 16.31 -14.79 19.44
N VAL A 216 16.11 -15.04 18.16
CA VAL A 216 16.83 -16.08 17.40
C VAL A 216 18.31 -15.78 17.35
N TRP A 217 18.67 -14.52 17.07
CA TRP A 217 20.06 -14.08 17.04
C TRP A 217 20.75 -14.20 18.39
N ASP A 218 20.10 -13.77 19.46
CA ASP A 218 20.64 -13.85 20.82
C ASP A 218 20.89 -15.30 21.24
N ALA A 219 19.92 -16.19 20.94
CA ALA A 219 20.05 -17.61 21.21
C ALA A 219 21.19 -18.25 20.40
N PHE A 220 21.29 -17.92 19.13
CA PHE A 220 22.37 -18.40 18.24
C PHE A 220 23.74 -17.93 18.70
N SER A 221 23.87 -16.64 19.01
CA SER A 221 25.15 -16.06 19.47
C SER A 221 25.59 -16.62 20.79
N ALA A 222 24.67 -16.79 21.75
CA ALA A 222 24.94 -17.40 23.03
C ALA A 222 25.38 -18.85 22.91
N ALA A 223 24.67 -19.64 22.08
CA ALA A 223 25.01 -21.03 21.82
C ALA A 223 26.38 -21.17 21.13
N LEU A 224 26.69 -20.27 20.21
CA LEU A 224 27.99 -20.28 19.51
C LEU A 224 29.14 -19.90 20.43
N THR A 225 28.97 -18.92 21.31
CA THR A 225 29.94 -18.55 22.32
C THR A 225 30.19 -19.70 23.31
N GLN A 226 29.12 -20.35 23.76
CA GLN A 226 29.20 -21.52 24.63
C GLN A 226 29.92 -22.69 23.93
N THR A 227 29.63 -22.93 22.66
CA THR A 227 30.28 -23.98 21.88
C THR A 227 31.76 -23.72 21.71
N GLN A 228 32.16 -22.49 21.42
CA GLN A 228 33.54 -22.08 21.29
C GLN A 228 34.31 -22.25 22.61
N ALA A 229 33.72 -21.85 23.72
CA ALA A 229 34.30 -22.05 25.04
C ALA A 229 34.48 -23.54 25.38
N ALA A 230 33.45 -24.36 25.11
CA ALA A 230 33.48 -25.79 25.34
C ALA A 230 34.48 -26.54 24.42
N ALA A 231 34.77 -25.99 23.24
CA ALA A 231 35.83 -26.51 22.37
C ALA A 231 37.24 -26.29 22.93
N HIS A 232 37.43 -25.23 23.69
CA HIS A 232 38.72 -24.94 24.35
C HIS A 232 38.87 -25.63 25.72
N ASP A 233 37.77 -25.89 26.41
CA ASP A 233 37.74 -26.47 27.73
C ASP A 233 36.77 -27.63 27.83
N ALA A 234 37.30 -28.83 27.82
CA ALA A 234 36.53 -30.08 27.86
C ALA A 234 35.73 -30.28 29.17
N SER A 235 36.04 -29.52 30.23
CA SER A 235 35.27 -29.54 31.49
C SER A 235 33.93 -28.80 31.40
N LEU A 236 33.78 -27.92 30.41
CA LEU A 236 32.53 -27.17 30.22
C LEU A 236 31.43 -28.03 29.62
N PRO A 237 30.16 -27.72 29.97
CA PRO A 237 29.01 -28.46 29.44
C PRO A 237 28.88 -28.27 27.93
N LEU A 238 28.31 -29.29 27.26
CA LEU A 238 28.03 -29.24 25.84
C LEU A 238 26.92 -28.22 25.54
N PRO A 239 26.96 -27.57 24.37
CA PRO A 239 25.89 -26.65 23.97
C PRO A 239 24.58 -27.39 23.70
N ALA A 240 23.48 -26.65 23.79
CA ALA A 240 22.14 -27.18 23.53
C ALA A 240 21.88 -27.50 22.06
N VAL A 241 22.64 -26.91 21.13
CA VAL A 241 22.50 -27.19 19.68
C VAL A 241 23.02 -28.61 19.37
N PRO A 242 22.16 -29.53 18.94
CA PRO A 242 22.54 -30.94 18.82
C PRO A 242 23.70 -31.20 17.89
N ALA A 243 23.75 -30.57 16.71
CA ALA A 243 24.82 -30.74 15.75
C ALA A 243 26.18 -30.31 16.32
N TRP A 244 26.24 -29.24 17.09
CA TRP A 244 27.46 -28.74 17.69
C TRP A 244 27.87 -29.57 18.90
N ALA A 245 26.90 -30.04 19.67
CA ALA A 245 27.18 -30.95 20.79
C ALA A 245 27.80 -32.27 20.29
N ASP A 246 27.27 -32.85 19.23
CA ASP A 246 27.78 -34.07 18.62
C ASP A 246 29.21 -33.87 18.06
N GLN A 247 29.47 -32.76 17.41
CA GLN A 247 30.78 -32.40 16.89
C GLN A 247 31.83 -32.27 18.00
N LEU A 248 31.48 -31.65 19.14
CA LEU A 248 32.37 -31.60 20.30
C LEU A 248 32.59 -32.93 20.99
N ARG A 249 31.57 -33.79 21.04
CA ARG A 249 31.73 -35.18 21.53
C ARG A 249 32.72 -35.98 20.67
N GLN A 250 32.60 -35.83 19.35
CA GLN A 250 33.59 -36.45 18.44
C GLN A 250 35.00 -35.97 18.67
N SER A 251 35.20 -34.66 18.81
CA SER A 251 36.49 -34.06 19.04
C SER A 251 37.11 -34.45 20.40
N ARG A 252 36.26 -34.77 21.39
CA ARG A 252 36.66 -35.25 22.73
C ARG A 252 36.93 -36.77 22.78
N GLY A 253 36.77 -37.48 21.64
CA GLY A 253 36.93 -38.92 21.58
C GLY A 253 35.82 -39.70 22.25
N GLU A 254 34.72 -39.06 22.63
CA GLU A 254 33.50 -39.72 23.10
C GLU A 254 32.83 -40.41 21.92
N ALA A 255 32.45 -41.68 22.08
CA ALA A 255 31.59 -42.33 21.10
C ALA A 255 30.33 -41.49 20.95
N VAL A 256 30.08 -40.96 19.72
CA VAL A 256 28.79 -40.41 19.40
C VAL A 256 27.77 -41.44 19.76
N LYS A 257 26.98 -41.23 20.81
CA LYS A 257 25.77 -42.00 21.00
C LYS A 257 24.98 -41.73 19.74
N ALA A 258 24.94 -42.71 18.83
CA ALA A 258 24.01 -42.68 17.72
C ALA A 258 22.72 -42.13 18.32
N THR A 259 22.27 -40.96 17.79
CA THR A 259 20.97 -40.42 18.16
C THR A 259 20.06 -41.63 18.23
N PRO A 260 19.43 -41.97 19.39
CA PRO A 260 18.64 -43.18 19.43
C PRO A 260 17.72 -43.07 18.24
N ALA A 261 17.87 -44.02 17.29
CA ALA A 261 17.05 -44.05 16.08
C ALA A 261 15.65 -43.78 16.58
N ALA A 262 15.02 -42.72 16.05
CA ALA A 262 13.72 -42.27 16.55
C ALA A 262 12.93 -43.48 16.94
N PRO A 263 12.42 -43.60 18.21
CA PRO A 263 12.03 -44.88 18.81
C PRO A 263 11.27 -45.68 17.78
N ALA A 264 11.74 -46.90 17.51
CA ALA A 264 11.24 -47.70 16.41
C ALA A 264 9.73 -47.62 16.46
N ARG A 265 9.13 -46.98 15.48
CA ARG A 265 7.66 -46.78 15.45
C ARG A 265 7.06 -48.16 15.70
N PRO A 266 6.08 -48.31 16.59
CA PRO A 266 5.48 -49.60 16.87
C PRO A 266 5.10 -50.25 15.54
N PRO A 267 5.36 -51.58 15.36
CA PRO A 267 5.13 -52.24 14.10
C PRO A 267 3.66 -52.03 13.69
N VAL A 268 3.48 -51.30 12.61
CA VAL A 268 2.15 -51.12 12.00
C VAL A 268 1.89 -52.35 11.15
N ASP A 269 0.64 -52.82 11.14
CA ASP A 269 0.21 -53.91 10.26
C ASP A 269 0.67 -53.62 8.81
N PRO A 270 1.40 -54.55 8.15
CA PRO A 270 1.91 -54.35 6.77
C PRO A 270 0.83 -53.92 5.78
N ALA A 271 -0.39 -54.41 5.91
CA ALA A 271 -1.50 -54.05 5.05
C ALA A 271 -1.93 -52.58 5.24
N LEU A 272 -1.97 -52.06 6.47
CA LEU A 272 -2.28 -50.68 6.78
C LEU A 272 -1.16 -49.75 6.34
N ARG A 273 0.09 -50.20 6.43
CA ARG A 273 1.27 -49.49 5.98
C ARG A 273 1.25 -49.32 4.46
N GLU A 274 0.96 -50.35 3.72
CA GLU A 274 0.86 -50.34 2.27
C GLU A 274 -0.27 -49.44 1.79
N GLN A 275 -1.44 -49.48 2.44
CA GLN A 275 -2.55 -48.61 2.17
C GLN A 275 -2.21 -47.15 2.41
N ALA A 276 -1.58 -46.81 3.54
CA ALA A 276 -1.15 -45.45 3.88
C ALA A 276 -0.15 -44.91 2.86
N GLN A 277 0.84 -45.70 2.48
CA GLN A 277 1.82 -45.33 1.46
C GLN A 277 1.16 -45.11 0.10
N GLN A 278 0.22 -45.94 -0.29
CA GLN A 278 -0.49 -45.81 -1.55
C GLN A 278 -1.32 -44.51 -1.61
N ILE A 279 -2.04 -44.21 -0.56
CA ILE A 279 -2.86 -42.94 -0.45
C ILE A 279 -1.96 -41.73 -0.57
N VAL A 280 -0.89 -41.66 0.19
CA VAL A 280 0.05 -40.53 0.17
C VAL A 280 0.75 -40.43 -1.19
N GLN A 281 1.15 -41.53 -1.77
CA GLN A 281 1.81 -41.58 -3.07
C GLN A 281 0.89 -41.09 -4.20
N GLU A 282 -0.37 -41.51 -4.21
CA GLU A 282 -1.37 -41.00 -5.17
C GLU A 282 -1.60 -39.49 -5.03
N LEU A 283 -1.78 -39.01 -3.82
CA LEU A 283 -1.95 -37.58 -3.56
C LEU A 283 -0.70 -36.77 -3.94
N LEU A 284 0.49 -37.30 -3.68
CA LEU A 284 1.75 -36.68 -4.06
C LEU A 284 1.88 -36.61 -5.59
N GLN A 285 1.56 -37.68 -6.32
CA GLN A 285 1.57 -37.68 -7.79
C GLN A 285 0.57 -36.67 -8.37
N GLN A 286 -0.63 -36.60 -7.82
CA GLN A 286 -1.64 -35.63 -8.24
C GLN A 286 -1.16 -34.20 -7.99
N LEU A 287 -0.55 -33.94 -6.85
CA LEU A 287 -0.01 -32.62 -6.51
C LEU A 287 1.14 -32.23 -7.45
N GLU A 288 2.09 -33.15 -7.70
CA GLU A 288 3.20 -32.91 -8.61
C GLU A 288 2.73 -32.64 -10.04
N ALA A 289 1.72 -33.36 -10.52
CA ALA A 289 1.14 -33.17 -11.84
C ALA A 289 0.47 -31.77 -11.96
N GLU A 290 -0.28 -31.36 -10.95
CA GLU A 290 -0.90 -30.02 -10.92
C GLU A 290 0.13 -28.91 -10.80
N LEU A 291 1.21 -29.10 -10.04
CA LEU A 291 2.29 -28.13 -9.90
C LEU A 291 3.05 -27.86 -11.21
N LEU A 292 3.12 -28.83 -12.11
CA LEU A 292 3.69 -28.65 -13.44
C LEU A 292 2.86 -27.70 -14.32
N GLN A 293 1.56 -27.63 -14.08
CA GLN A 293 0.64 -26.73 -14.81
C GLN A 293 0.46 -25.39 -14.13
N GLY A 294 1.05 -25.18 -12.97
CA GLY A 294 0.92 -24.00 -12.13
C GLY A 294 0.00 -24.21 -10.94
N HIS A 295 -0.15 -23.16 -10.14
CA HIS A 295 -1.01 -23.21 -8.94
C HIS A 295 -2.47 -22.92 -9.32
N SER A 296 -3.37 -23.81 -8.96
CA SER A 296 -4.80 -23.67 -9.16
C SER A 296 -5.57 -23.97 -7.87
N LYS A 297 -6.88 -23.77 -7.89
CA LYS A 297 -7.75 -24.20 -6.79
C LYS A 297 -7.64 -25.71 -6.53
N ALA A 298 -7.46 -26.51 -7.59
CA ALA A 298 -7.21 -27.93 -7.48
C ALA A 298 -5.91 -28.23 -6.70
N THR A 299 -4.85 -27.48 -6.94
CA THR A 299 -3.59 -27.58 -6.20
C THR A 299 -3.77 -27.36 -4.71
N THR A 300 -4.51 -26.31 -4.34
CA THR A 300 -4.83 -26.01 -2.92
C THR A 300 -5.61 -27.14 -2.27
N THR A 301 -6.58 -27.71 -2.96
CA THR A 301 -7.41 -28.82 -2.46
C THR A 301 -6.58 -30.09 -2.28
N ILE A 302 -5.76 -30.44 -3.25
CA ILE A 302 -4.88 -31.62 -3.20
C ILE A 302 -3.81 -31.45 -2.11
N ALA A 303 -3.21 -30.28 -1.99
CA ALA A 303 -2.24 -29.98 -0.94
C ALA A 303 -2.84 -30.11 0.46
N ALA A 304 -4.05 -29.63 0.67
CA ALA A 304 -4.78 -29.79 1.93
C ALA A 304 -5.06 -31.27 2.25
N ALA A 305 -5.49 -32.02 1.24
CA ALA A 305 -5.72 -33.46 1.37
C ALA A 305 -4.44 -34.24 1.70
N LEU A 306 -3.31 -33.89 1.05
CA LEU A 306 -2.01 -34.49 1.32
C LEU A 306 -1.51 -34.14 2.75
N LYS A 307 -1.64 -32.89 3.19
CA LYS A 307 -1.35 -32.50 4.57
C LYS A 307 -2.11 -33.32 5.58
N GLN A 308 -3.40 -33.53 5.36
CA GLN A 308 -4.24 -34.33 6.23
C GLN A 308 -3.86 -35.79 6.23
N ALA A 309 -3.58 -36.38 5.06
CA ALA A 309 -3.11 -37.76 4.93
C ALA A 309 -1.78 -37.99 5.65
N LEU A 310 -0.82 -37.06 5.55
CA LEU A 310 0.44 -37.12 6.29
C LEU A 310 0.22 -37.10 7.80
N LYS A 311 -0.73 -36.30 8.27
CA LYS A 311 -1.08 -36.22 9.69
C LYS A 311 -1.74 -37.50 10.19
N ILE A 312 -2.66 -38.06 9.43
CA ILE A 312 -3.39 -39.26 9.80
C ILE A 312 -2.48 -40.51 9.76
N HIS A 313 -1.63 -40.62 8.77
CA HIS A 313 -0.81 -41.78 8.50
C HIS A 313 0.66 -41.65 8.93
N ALA A 314 1.00 -40.65 9.73
CA ALA A 314 2.37 -40.29 10.10
C ALA A 314 3.18 -41.49 10.65
N LYS A 315 2.54 -42.42 11.36
CA LYS A 315 3.20 -43.59 11.97
C LYS A 315 3.46 -44.70 10.97
N ALA A 316 2.76 -44.73 9.83
CA ALA A 316 2.80 -45.79 8.84
C ALA A 316 3.64 -45.42 7.59
N LEU A 317 4.09 -44.17 7.49
CA LEU A 317 4.81 -43.68 6.33
C LEU A 317 6.31 -43.89 6.43
N ASP A 318 6.89 -44.20 5.28
CA ASP A 318 8.32 -44.21 5.07
C ASP A 318 8.89 -42.79 5.12
N HIS A 319 10.06 -42.62 5.72
CA HIS A 319 10.71 -41.30 5.84
C HIS A 319 11.00 -40.66 4.48
N GLU A 320 11.34 -41.43 3.47
CA GLU A 320 11.60 -40.92 2.13
C GLU A 320 10.33 -40.37 1.47
N LEU A 321 9.22 -41.07 1.59
CA LEU A 321 7.93 -40.63 1.07
C LEU A 321 7.43 -39.39 1.80
N GLU A 322 7.56 -39.33 3.13
CA GLU A 322 7.21 -38.20 3.94
C GLU A 322 8.03 -36.94 3.55
N ALA A 323 9.35 -37.10 3.34
CA ALA A 323 10.22 -36.02 2.90
C ALA A 323 9.83 -35.48 1.50
N LYS A 324 9.53 -36.38 0.55
CA LYS A 324 9.06 -36.00 -0.79
C LYS A 324 7.72 -35.27 -0.75
N ALA A 325 6.80 -35.72 0.09
CA ALA A 325 5.50 -35.06 0.30
C ALA A 325 5.67 -33.69 0.92
N GLN A 326 6.53 -33.51 1.90
CA GLN A 326 6.83 -32.19 2.50
C GLN A 326 7.48 -31.23 1.48
N GLN A 327 8.38 -31.72 0.63
CA GLN A 327 8.96 -30.92 -0.45
C GLN A 327 7.89 -30.42 -1.44
N ALA A 328 6.96 -31.31 -1.83
CA ALA A 328 5.87 -30.93 -2.72
C ALA A 328 4.93 -29.91 -2.09
N LEU A 329 4.63 -30.04 -0.81
CA LEU A 329 3.83 -29.07 -0.04
C LEU A 329 4.53 -27.72 0.07
N THR A 330 5.83 -27.70 0.28
CA THR A 330 6.64 -26.48 0.31
C THR A 330 6.61 -25.78 -1.06
N LYS A 331 6.79 -26.52 -2.15
CA LYS A 331 6.66 -25.98 -3.51
C LYS A 331 5.27 -25.41 -3.79
N ALA A 332 4.22 -26.10 -3.36
CA ALA A 332 2.86 -25.60 -3.50
C ALA A 332 2.65 -24.28 -2.75
N ALA A 333 3.16 -24.16 -1.52
CA ALA A 333 3.10 -22.94 -0.73
C ALA A 333 3.91 -21.80 -1.36
N GLU A 334 5.09 -22.06 -1.90
CA GLU A 334 5.92 -21.09 -2.60
C GLU A 334 5.23 -20.55 -3.87
N LEU A 335 4.63 -21.44 -4.66
CA LEU A 335 3.89 -21.05 -5.86
C LEU A 335 2.63 -20.26 -5.52
N GLU A 336 1.93 -20.59 -4.45
CA GLU A 336 0.80 -19.83 -3.95
C GLU A 336 1.23 -18.41 -3.53
N GLY A 337 2.32 -18.31 -2.80
CA GLY A 337 2.93 -17.04 -2.40
C GLY A 337 3.34 -16.19 -3.61
N TRP A 338 3.97 -16.81 -4.60
CA TRP A 338 4.34 -16.17 -5.85
C TRP A 338 3.13 -15.67 -6.64
N GLN A 339 2.09 -16.46 -6.78
CA GLN A 339 0.87 -16.05 -7.47
C GLN A 339 0.14 -14.93 -6.76
N ARG A 340 0.10 -14.95 -5.43
CA ARG A 340 -0.49 -13.91 -4.62
C ARG A 340 0.28 -12.60 -4.80
N TRP A 341 1.59 -12.64 -4.75
CA TRP A 341 2.45 -11.49 -5.01
C TRP A 341 2.24 -10.94 -6.42
N ARG A 342 2.21 -11.80 -7.43
CA ARG A 342 1.97 -11.40 -8.82
C ARG A 342 0.59 -10.79 -9.01
N ALA A 343 -0.43 -11.34 -8.40
CA ALA A 343 -1.79 -10.77 -8.43
C ALA A 343 -1.83 -9.39 -7.79
N ASP A 344 -1.13 -9.18 -6.68
CA ASP A 344 -1.03 -7.88 -6.02
C ASP A 344 -0.27 -6.86 -6.89
N GLN A 345 0.80 -7.27 -7.57
CA GLN A 345 1.53 -6.42 -8.52
C GLN A 345 0.65 -6.01 -9.71
N ILE A 346 -0.07 -6.94 -10.31
CA ILE A 346 -1.00 -6.65 -11.41
C ILE A 346 -2.09 -5.70 -10.95
N ARG A 347 -2.64 -5.89 -9.77
CA ARG A 347 -3.66 -4.99 -9.20
C ARG A 347 -3.09 -3.59 -9.00
N THR A 348 -1.89 -3.47 -8.46
CA THR A 348 -1.18 -2.19 -8.27
C THR A 348 -0.95 -1.48 -9.60
N GLU A 349 -0.51 -2.21 -10.63
CA GLU A 349 -0.33 -1.66 -11.98
C GLU A 349 -1.65 -1.21 -12.62
N LEU A 350 -2.72 -1.99 -12.45
CA LEU A 350 -4.05 -1.62 -12.96
C LEU A 350 -4.59 -0.37 -12.26
N VAL A 351 -4.41 -0.25 -10.96
CA VAL A 351 -4.79 0.95 -10.19
C VAL A 351 -3.98 2.15 -10.68
N ALA A 352 -2.67 2.01 -10.84
CA ALA A 352 -1.81 3.08 -11.35
C ALA A 352 -2.21 3.52 -12.78
N LYS A 353 -2.54 2.58 -13.66
CA LYS A 353 -3.04 2.86 -15.01
C LYS A 353 -4.40 3.55 -14.98
N ALA A 354 -5.31 3.12 -14.10
CA ALA A 354 -6.61 3.75 -13.93
C ALA A 354 -6.48 5.18 -13.41
N GLU A 355 -5.59 5.42 -12.44
CA GLU A 355 -5.28 6.75 -11.94
C GLU A 355 -4.64 7.64 -13.00
N ALA A 356 -3.76 7.09 -13.84
CA ALA A 356 -3.17 7.82 -14.97
C ALA A 356 -4.22 8.24 -16.00
N LEU A 357 -5.23 7.39 -16.26
CA LEU A 357 -6.35 7.71 -17.14
C LEU A 357 -7.30 8.75 -16.57
N LEU A 358 -7.38 8.87 -15.24
CA LEU A 358 -8.17 9.88 -14.53
C LEU A 358 -7.47 11.24 -14.43
N LYS A 359 -6.17 11.31 -14.73
CA LYS A 359 -5.50 12.60 -14.90
C LYS A 359 -6.11 13.29 -16.11
N PRO A 360 -6.54 14.58 -15.99
CA PRO A 360 -7.05 15.30 -17.14
C PRO A 360 -5.98 15.28 -18.22
N LEU A 361 -6.36 14.86 -19.44
CA LEU A 361 -5.55 15.04 -20.64
C LEU A 361 -5.11 16.50 -20.65
N LYS A 362 -3.81 16.74 -20.62
CA LYS A 362 -3.29 18.06 -20.97
C LYS A 362 -3.82 18.29 -22.36
N THR A 363 -4.76 19.22 -22.51
CA THR A 363 -5.06 19.81 -23.79
C THR A 363 -3.77 20.48 -24.24
N SER A 364 -3.10 19.86 -25.20
CA SER A 364 -2.05 20.52 -25.95
C SER A 364 -2.78 21.57 -26.78
N GLU A 365 -2.91 22.77 -26.26
CA GLU A 365 -3.08 23.96 -27.06
C GLU A 365 -1.68 24.48 -27.33
N ASP A 366 -1.19 24.18 -28.51
CA ASP A 366 -0.29 25.01 -29.30
C ASP A 366 -1.10 25.77 -30.35
#